data_6b99e85b7f202c44fabe0ce3d4d00830
#
_entry.id   6b99e85b7f202c44fabe0ce3d4d00830
#
_cell.length_a   1.000
_cell.length_b   1.000
_cell.length_c   1.000
_cell.angle_alpha   90.00
_cell.angle_beta   90.00
_cell.angle_gamma   90.00
#
_symmetry.space_group_name_H-M   'P 1'
#
loop_
_entity.id
_entity.type
_entity.pdbx_description
1 polymer ?
#
loop_
_entity_poly.entity_id
_entity_poly.type
_entity_poly.pdbx_seq_one_letter_code
_entity_poly.pdbx_strand_id
1 'polypeptide(L)'
;MKKLIYSFAVATFFLVACKNNSAPAETTTETTPTTEVAPEVATDMAELEISGDDQMKYDKTELKVKAGQKVKLTLTHIGKMPKDAMGHNWVLLNQGVDLAAFAAEAIKAKDNDYIPAGKEGDIVAHTKTIGGGESTSVEFDAPAAGTYAFLCSFPGHSGMMKGHFIVE
;
A
#
# COMPACT_ATOMS: atom_id res chain seq x y z
N MET A 1 15.74 48.21 4.61
CA MET A 1 15.11 49.56 4.46
C MET A 1 13.70 49.35 3.92
N LYS A 2 12.81 50.00 4.57
CA LYS A 2 11.37 50.27 4.41
C LYS A 2 10.42 49.32 5.09
N LYS A 3 10.08 49.75 6.30
CA LYS A 3 8.87 49.48 7.09
C LYS A 3 7.67 50.07 6.35
N LEU A 4 6.51 49.45 6.40
CA LEU A 4 5.26 50.20 6.48
C LEU A 4 4.28 49.45 7.37
N ILE A 5 3.93 50.08 8.44
CA ILE A 5 2.90 49.89 9.41
C ILE A 5 1.63 50.53 8.84
N TYR A 6 0.47 49.88 8.93
CA TYR A 6 -0.79 50.61 9.05
C TYR A 6 -1.73 49.84 10.01
N SER A 7 -1.94 50.54 11.08
CA SER A 7 -2.99 50.37 12.10
C SER A 7 -4.31 50.99 11.65
N PHE A 8 -5.30 50.76 12.43
CA PHE A 8 -6.59 51.42 12.66
C PHE A 8 -7.78 50.56 12.28
N ALA A 9 -8.73 50.30 13.08
CA ALA A 9 -9.31 50.76 14.34
C ALA A 9 -10.83 50.57 14.27
N VAL A 10 -11.38 50.18 15.42
CA VAL A 10 -12.58 50.70 16.06
C VAL A 10 -13.97 50.27 15.56
N ALA A 11 -14.60 49.43 16.36
CA ALA A 11 -15.77 49.62 17.19
C ALA A 11 -17.14 49.82 16.48
N THR A 12 -18.15 49.08 16.90
CA THR A 12 -19.19 49.62 17.74
C THR A 12 -20.21 48.54 18.16
N PHE A 13 -20.57 48.62 19.41
CA PHE A 13 -21.69 48.09 20.15
C PHE A 13 -23.04 48.15 19.44
N PHE A 14 -23.83 47.08 19.56
CA PHE A 14 -25.28 47.24 19.81
C PHE A 14 -25.77 46.15 20.76
N LEU A 15 -26.05 46.60 21.97
CA LEU A 15 -26.93 45.94 22.94
C LEU A 15 -28.38 46.19 22.55
N VAL A 16 -29.15 45.11 22.39
CA VAL A 16 -30.60 45.18 22.53
C VAL A 16 -31.03 44.11 23.51
N ALA A 17 -31.39 44.57 24.68
CA ALA A 17 -32.11 43.80 25.68
C ALA A 17 -33.59 43.91 25.37
N CYS A 18 -34.30 42.80 25.29
CA CYS A 18 -35.72 42.76 25.59
C CYS A 18 -36.07 41.53 26.44
N LYS A 19 -36.85 41.82 27.39
CA LYS A 19 -37.18 41.14 28.64
C LYS A 19 -38.48 40.40 28.51
N ASN A 20 -38.65 39.32 29.28
CA ASN A 20 -39.84 38.65 29.78
C ASN A 20 -40.64 37.73 28.80
N ASN A 21 -40.91 36.50 29.18
CA ASN A 21 -41.88 36.12 30.22
C ASN A 21 -41.83 34.59 30.50
N SER A 22 -42.18 34.28 31.71
CA SER A 22 -42.18 32.99 32.43
C SER A 22 -43.11 31.92 31.84
N ALA A 23 -42.70 30.64 31.93
CA ALA A 23 -43.24 29.56 32.74
C ALA A 23 -43.12 28.19 32.01
N PRO A 24 -43.18 27.06 32.71
CA PRO A 24 -42.29 25.92 32.48
C PRO A 24 -42.93 24.84 31.63
N ALA A 25 -42.12 24.18 30.80
CA ALA A 25 -42.50 22.91 30.20
C ALA A 25 -41.29 22.00 30.03
N GLU A 26 -41.36 20.92 30.71
CA GLU A 26 -40.85 19.57 30.43
C GLU A 26 -39.49 19.40 29.78
N THR A 27 -38.57 18.94 30.60
CA THR A 27 -37.31 18.30 30.24
C THR A 27 -37.57 17.05 29.39
N THR A 28 -37.46 17.19 28.08
CA THR A 28 -37.28 16.03 27.21
C THR A 28 -35.77 15.91 26.96
N THR A 29 -35.16 14.98 27.63
CA THR A 29 -33.78 14.56 27.41
C THR A 29 -33.72 13.84 26.05
N GLU A 30 -33.37 14.55 25.02
CA GLU A 30 -33.06 13.98 23.70
C GLU A 30 -31.66 13.34 23.80
N THR A 31 -31.68 12.05 24.06
CA THR A 31 -30.48 11.20 23.99
C THR A 31 -30.15 11.03 22.52
N THR A 32 -29.20 11.80 22.03
CA THR A 32 -28.59 11.57 20.70
C THR A 32 -27.89 10.22 20.77
N PRO A 33 -28.28 9.22 19.96
CA PRO A 33 -27.49 8.00 19.86
C PRO A 33 -26.17 8.35 19.17
N THR A 34 -25.09 8.30 19.94
CA THR A 34 -23.74 8.21 19.39
C THR A 34 -23.67 6.91 18.60
N THR A 35 -23.80 7.01 17.30
CA THR A 35 -23.52 5.89 16.38
C THR A 35 -22.02 5.65 16.45
N GLU A 36 -21.64 4.67 17.25
CA GLU A 36 -20.31 4.06 17.20
C GLU A 36 -20.17 3.46 15.79
N VAL A 37 -19.43 4.14 14.95
CA VAL A 37 -19.06 3.64 13.61
C VAL A 37 -18.13 2.46 13.87
N ALA A 38 -18.70 1.26 13.81
CA ALA A 38 -17.91 0.05 13.75
C ALA A 38 -16.93 0.18 12.55
N PRO A 39 -15.68 -0.30 12.68
CA PRO A 39 -14.74 -0.25 11.56
C PRO A 39 -15.37 -0.98 10.38
N GLU A 40 -15.61 -0.25 9.31
CA GLU A 40 -16.08 -0.78 8.04
C GLU A 40 -15.02 -1.78 7.56
N VAL A 41 -15.31 -3.06 7.72
CA VAL A 41 -14.49 -4.12 7.15
C VAL A 41 -14.56 -3.93 5.65
N ALA A 42 -13.52 -3.39 5.08
CA ALA A 42 -13.40 -3.21 3.64
C ALA A 42 -13.43 -4.61 2.99
N THR A 43 -14.62 -5.04 2.57
CA THR A 43 -14.85 -6.28 1.83
C THR A 43 -14.43 -6.15 0.37
N ASP A 44 -13.78 -5.04 0.02
CA ASP A 44 -13.36 -4.72 -1.32
C ASP A 44 -11.94 -5.24 -1.57
N MET A 45 -11.80 -6.06 -2.62
CA MET A 45 -10.51 -6.60 -3.03
C MET A 45 -9.68 -5.49 -3.67
N ALA A 46 -8.46 -5.25 -3.18
CA ALA A 46 -7.51 -4.36 -3.83
C ALA A 46 -6.93 -5.04 -5.08
N GLU A 47 -7.27 -4.55 -6.25
CA GLU A 47 -6.66 -4.99 -7.50
C GLU A 47 -5.44 -4.11 -7.80
N LEU A 48 -4.26 -4.72 -7.84
CA LEU A 48 -2.99 -4.08 -8.12
C LEU A 48 -2.38 -4.64 -9.39
N GLU A 49 -1.83 -3.76 -10.20
CA GLU A 49 -1.10 -4.12 -11.41
C GLU A 49 0.32 -3.59 -11.34
N ILE A 50 1.28 -4.39 -11.74
CA ILE A 50 2.68 -4.02 -11.92
C ILE A 50 3.21 -4.65 -13.19
N SER A 51 4.05 -3.94 -13.93
CA SER A 51 4.69 -4.49 -15.12
C SER A 51 6.21 -4.48 -15.02
N GLY A 52 6.84 -5.46 -15.67
CA GLY A 52 8.28 -5.54 -15.86
C GLY A 52 8.65 -5.55 -17.33
N ASP A 53 9.84 -5.05 -17.69
CA ASP A 53 10.29 -4.91 -19.06
C ASP A 53 11.64 -5.62 -19.31
N ASP A 54 12.08 -5.66 -20.58
CA ASP A 54 13.38 -6.24 -20.98
C ASP A 54 14.61 -5.43 -20.49
N GLN A 55 14.41 -4.34 -19.75
CA GLN A 55 15.47 -3.53 -19.14
C GLN A 55 15.62 -3.79 -17.64
N MET A 56 15.02 -4.86 -17.13
CA MET A 56 15.00 -5.20 -15.70
C MET A 56 14.39 -4.09 -14.85
N LYS A 57 13.23 -3.55 -15.26
CA LYS A 57 12.60 -2.44 -14.58
C LYS A 57 11.13 -2.73 -14.32
N TYR A 58 10.68 -2.45 -13.10
CA TYR A 58 9.26 -2.33 -12.81
C TYR A 58 8.74 -0.92 -13.14
N ASP A 59 7.49 -0.83 -13.58
CA ASP A 59 6.81 0.45 -13.79
C ASP A 59 6.44 1.15 -12.47
N LYS A 60 6.36 0.41 -11.37
CA LYS A 60 6.04 0.91 -10.03
C LYS A 60 7.06 0.44 -9.00
N THR A 61 7.48 1.36 -8.14
CA THR A 61 8.35 1.09 -6.99
C THR A 61 7.62 1.23 -5.66
N GLU A 62 6.34 1.61 -5.69
CA GLU A 62 5.49 1.72 -4.52
C GLU A 62 4.08 1.21 -4.83
N LEU A 63 3.54 0.38 -3.94
CA LEU A 63 2.18 -0.12 -3.97
C LEU A 63 1.54 0.10 -2.61
N LYS A 64 0.25 0.45 -2.56
CA LYS A 64 -0.46 0.78 -1.30
C LYS A 64 -1.78 0.02 -1.18
N VAL A 65 -2.05 -0.46 0.02
CA VAL A 65 -3.32 -1.12 0.39
C VAL A 65 -3.67 -0.82 1.86
N LYS A 66 -4.88 -1.20 2.27
CA LYS A 66 -5.29 -1.14 3.68
C LYS A 66 -5.01 -2.47 4.40
N ALA A 67 -4.70 -2.41 5.69
CA ALA A 67 -4.48 -3.61 6.51
C ALA A 67 -5.69 -4.54 6.48
N GLY A 68 -5.44 -5.84 6.36
CA GLY A 68 -6.48 -6.88 6.32
C GLY A 68 -7.32 -6.92 5.03
N GLN A 69 -7.03 -6.05 4.04
CA GLN A 69 -7.69 -6.08 2.75
C GLN A 69 -7.24 -7.30 1.95
N LYS A 70 -8.16 -7.94 1.23
CA LYS A 70 -7.76 -8.94 0.23
C LYS A 70 -7.11 -8.23 -0.95
N VAL A 71 -5.96 -8.75 -1.40
CA VAL A 71 -5.17 -8.18 -2.48
C VAL A 71 -5.07 -9.19 -3.61
N LYS A 72 -5.33 -8.73 -4.83
CA LYS A 72 -4.96 -9.43 -6.06
C LYS A 72 -3.93 -8.60 -6.80
N LEU A 73 -2.71 -9.11 -6.88
CA LEU A 73 -1.65 -8.47 -7.65
C LEU A 73 -1.43 -9.21 -8.95
N THR A 74 -1.46 -8.47 -10.06
CA THR A 74 -1.16 -8.98 -11.40
C THR A 74 0.17 -8.41 -11.87
N LEU A 75 1.12 -9.30 -12.17
CA LEU A 75 2.38 -8.98 -12.84
C LEU A 75 2.26 -9.26 -14.32
N THR A 76 2.64 -8.29 -15.17
CA THR A 76 2.72 -8.44 -16.63
C THR A 76 4.14 -8.18 -17.12
N HIS A 77 4.70 -9.08 -17.91
CA HIS A 77 5.97 -8.84 -18.59
C HIS A 77 5.71 -8.19 -19.95
N ILE A 78 5.91 -6.88 -20.02
CA ILE A 78 5.64 -6.08 -21.24
C ILE A 78 6.75 -6.15 -22.29
N GLY A 79 7.86 -6.83 -21.99
CA GLY A 79 8.94 -7.10 -22.93
C GLY A 79 8.65 -8.28 -23.85
N LYS A 80 9.68 -8.77 -24.54
CA LYS A 80 9.61 -9.85 -25.52
C LYS A 80 10.60 -11.00 -25.26
N MET A 81 11.52 -10.81 -24.31
CA MET A 81 12.55 -11.80 -24.03
C MET A 81 11.98 -13.04 -23.34
N PRO A 82 12.48 -14.25 -23.67
CA PRO A 82 11.97 -15.47 -23.06
C PRO A 82 12.29 -15.57 -21.57
N LYS A 83 11.47 -16.33 -20.84
CA LYS A 83 11.54 -16.54 -19.40
C LYS A 83 12.95 -16.90 -18.89
N ASP A 84 13.68 -17.76 -19.63
CA ASP A 84 15.00 -18.21 -19.20
C ASP A 84 16.09 -17.13 -19.29
N ALA A 85 15.88 -16.09 -20.09
CA ALA A 85 16.83 -15.00 -20.31
C ALA A 85 16.47 -13.74 -19.53
N MET A 86 15.18 -13.46 -19.37
CA MET A 86 14.66 -12.22 -18.76
C MET A 86 13.36 -12.51 -18.00
N GLY A 87 13.37 -13.56 -17.17
CA GLY A 87 12.19 -13.91 -16.37
C GLY A 87 11.91 -12.89 -15.30
N HIS A 88 10.64 -12.63 -15.03
CA HIS A 88 10.20 -11.76 -13.93
C HIS A 88 9.23 -12.48 -13.02
N ASN A 89 9.40 -12.31 -11.73
CA ASN A 89 8.41 -12.60 -10.71
C ASN A 89 8.27 -11.38 -9.78
N TRP A 90 7.28 -11.37 -8.93
CA TRP A 90 7.11 -10.41 -7.85
C TRP A 90 7.06 -11.18 -6.53
N VAL A 91 7.91 -10.81 -5.59
CA VAL A 91 8.02 -11.45 -4.28
C VAL A 91 7.91 -10.38 -3.20
N LEU A 92 6.92 -10.51 -2.31
CA LEU A 92 6.73 -9.64 -1.15
C LEU A 92 7.35 -10.31 0.07
N LEU A 93 8.33 -9.66 0.66
CA LEU A 93 9.03 -10.15 1.84
C LEU A 93 8.34 -9.72 3.13
N ASN A 94 8.42 -10.54 4.16
CA ASN A 94 8.07 -10.15 5.53
C ASN A 94 8.98 -9.04 6.04
N GLN A 95 8.50 -8.24 7.00
CA GLN A 95 9.29 -7.18 7.61
C GLN A 95 10.55 -7.75 8.27
N GLY A 96 11.66 -7.02 8.14
CA GLY A 96 12.96 -7.40 8.72
C GLY A 96 13.76 -8.41 7.92
N VAL A 97 13.21 -8.96 6.82
CA VAL A 97 13.97 -9.84 5.92
C VAL A 97 14.98 -9.03 5.12
N ASP A 98 16.23 -9.48 5.09
CA ASP A 98 17.26 -8.88 4.26
C ASP A 98 17.05 -9.27 2.78
N LEU A 99 16.62 -8.29 2.00
CA LEU A 99 16.34 -8.46 0.56
C LEU A 99 17.57 -8.97 -0.21
N ALA A 100 18.76 -8.48 0.10
CA ALA A 100 19.96 -8.86 -0.62
C ALA A 100 20.36 -10.31 -0.31
N ALA A 101 20.25 -10.72 0.95
CA ALA A 101 20.49 -12.10 1.36
C ALA A 101 19.47 -13.06 0.73
N PHE A 102 18.16 -12.68 0.74
CA PHE A 102 17.11 -13.45 0.09
C PHE A 102 17.39 -13.62 -1.40
N ALA A 103 17.70 -12.54 -2.12
CA ALA A 103 17.99 -12.57 -3.55
C ALA A 103 19.21 -13.43 -3.90
N ALA A 104 20.24 -13.43 -3.05
CA ALA A 104 21.44 -14.26 -3.25
C ALA A 104 21.13 -15.76 -3.13
N GLU A 105 20.24 -16.15 -2.22
CA GLU A 105 19.78 -17.53 -2.09
C GLU A 105 18.84 -17.94 -3.24
N ALA A 106 17.99 -17.02 -3.70
CA ALA A 106 17.02 -17.23 -4.75
C ALA A 106 17.63 -17.69 -6.08
N ILE A 107 18.86 -17.27 -6.39
CA ILE A 107 19.58 -17.68 -7.61
C ILE A 107 19.64 -19.20 -7.78
N LYS A 108 19.70 -19.95 -6.67
CA LYS A 108 19.83 -21.41 -6.65
C LYS A 108 18.48 -22.14 -6.81
N ALA A 109 17.36 -21.41 -6.75
CA ALA A 109 16.03 -21.97 -6.71
C ALA A 109 15.27 -21.83 -8.05
N LYS A 110 15.96 -21.99 -9.19
CA LYS A 110 15.40 -21.84 -10.54
C LYS A 110 14.12 -22.69 -10.73
N ASP A 111 14.15 -23.94 -10.29
CA ASP A 111 13.03 -24.89 -10.48
C ASP A 111 11.82 -24.60 -9.58
N ASN A 112 11.96 -23.67 -8.64
CA ASN A 112 10.92 -23.20 -7.73
C ASN A 112 10.66 -21.68 -7.92
N ASP A 113 10.57 -21.22 -9.16
CA ASP A 113 10.31 -19.81 -9.51
C ASP A 113 11.24 -18.81 -8.78
N TYR A 114 12.48 -19.22 -8.49
CA TYR A 114 13.47 -18.47 -7.71
C TYR A 114 12.99 -18.12 -6.28
N ILE A 115 12.24 -19.02 -5.68
CA ILE A 115 11.86 -18.98 -4.26
C ILE A 115 12.70 -20.00 -3.50
N PRO A 116 13.60 -19.60 -2.59
CA PRO A 116 14.47 -20.52 -1.88
C PRO A 116 13.68 -21.45 -0.98
N ALA A 117 13.97 -22.74 -1.03
CA ALA A 117 13.37 -23.72 -0.14
C ALA A 117 13.73 -23.44 1.33
N GLY A 118 12.75 -23.55 2.23
CA GLY A 118 12.90 -23.25 3.65
C GLY A 118 12.84 -21.75 3.99
N LYS A 119 12.52 -20.90 3.01
CA LYS A 119 12.34 -19.45 3.17
C LYS A 119 10.89 -19.01 3.01
N GLU A 120 9.96 -19.95 3.07
CA GLU A 120 8.53 -19.66 2.96
C GLU A 120 8.06 -18.70 4.08
N GLY A 121 8.66 -18.78 5.27
CA GLY A 121 8.40 -17.88 6.38
C GLY A 121 8.92 -16.45 6.19
N ASP A 122 9.82 -16.22 5.22
CA ASP A 122 10.36 -14.90 4.89
C ASP A 122 9.45 -14.16 3.89
N ILE A 123 8.41 -14.81 3.35
CA ILE A 123 7.59 -14.32 2.25
C ILE A 123 6.13 -14.16 2.69
N VAL A 124 5.51 -13.03 2.32
CA VAL A 124 4.07 -12.82 2.44
C VAL A 124 3.34 -13.44 1.24
N ALA A 125 3.81 -13.15 0.03
CA ALA A 125 3.22 -13.64 -1.22
C ALA A 125 4.24 -13.57 -2.36
N HIS A 126 4.03 -14.38 -3.41
CA HIS A 126 4.82 -14.30 -4.63
C HIS A 126 4.04 -14.76 -5.86
N THR A 127 4.41 -14.28 -7.03
CA THR A 127 3.94 -14.78 -8.32
C THR A 127 4.85 -15.87 -8.85
N LYS A 128 4.40 -16.57 -9.88
CA LYS A 128 5.29 -17.38 -10.73
C LYS A 128 6.23 -16.49 -11.52
N THR A 129 7.35 -17.05 -11.97
CA THR A 129 8.23 -16.40 -12.94
C THR A 129 7.62 -16.50 -14.34
N ILE A 130 7.54 -15.37 -15.04
CA ILE A 130 6.96 -15.25 -16.38
C ILE A 130 7.98 -14.69 -17.38
N GLY A 131 7.75 -14.95 -18.67
CA GLY A 131 8.53 -14.40 -19.81
C GLY A 131 7.77 -13.30 -20.54
N GLY A 132 8.39 -12.77 -21.59
CA GLY A 132 7.85 -11.66 -22.39
C GLY A 132 6.46 -11.95 -22.95
N GLY A 133 5.53 -10.99 -22.77
CA GLY A 133 4.13 -11.10 -23.19
C GLY A 133 3.23 -11.89 -22.27
N GLU A 134 3.75 -12.47 -21.20
CA GLU A 134 2.97 -13.25 -20.23
C GLU A 134 2.50 -12.40 -19.05
N SER A 135 1.43 -12.86 -18.36
CA SER A 135 0.92 -12.30 -17.11
C SER A 135 0.65 -13.40 -16.11
N THR A 136 0.76 -13.07 -14.83
CA THR A 136 0.44 -13.96 -13.71
C THR A 136 -0.14 -13.15 -12.56
N SER A 137 -0.94 -13.79 -11.71
CA SER A 137 -1.52 -13.12 -10.53
C SER A 137 -1.29 -13.93 -9.28
N VAL A 138 -1.30 -13.25 -8.14
CA VAL A 138 -1.33 -13.84 -6.81
C VAL A 138 -2.39 -13.12 -5.97
N GLU A 139 -3.10 -13.89 -5.14
CA GLU A 139 -4.06 -13.37 -4.17
C GLU A 139 -3.56 -13.67 -2.76
N PHE A 140 -3.66 -12.67 -1.87
CA PHE A 140 -3.22 -12.78 -0.49
C PHE A 140 -3.98 -11.78 0.40
N ASP A 141 -3.95 -12.00 1.71
CA ASP A 141 -4.44 -11.02 2.67
C ASP A 141 -3.32 -10.01 2.97
N ALA A 142 -3.63 -8.71 2.90
CA ALA A 142 -2.66 -7.67 3.27
C ALA A 142 -2.20 -7.89 4.72
N PRO A 143 -0.88 -7.88 4.97
CA PRO A 143 -0.36 -8.06 6.32
C PRO A 143 -0.70 -6.86 7.23
N ALA A 144 -0.20 -6.85 8.45
CA ALA A 144 -0.36 -5.73 9.37
C ALA A 144 0.19 -4.42 8.78
N ALA A 145 -0.33 -3.28 9.25
CA ALA A 145 0.13 -1.97 8.81
C ALA A 145 1.66 -1.83 8.93
N GLY A 146 2.28 -1.29 7.88
CA GLY A 146 3.73 -1.14 7.81
C GLY A 146 4.27 -1.10 6.39
N THR A 147 5.59 -1.04 6.27
CA THR A 147 6.29 -1.05 4.99
C THR A 147 7.02 -2.38 4.79
N TYR A 148 6.79 -3.00 3.66
CA TYR A 148 7.32 -4.29 3.24
C TYR A 148 8.14 -4.10 1.97
N ALA A 149 9.23 -4.85 1.83
CA ALA A 149 10.01 -4.83 0.59
C ALA A 149 9.45 -5.83 -0.41
N PHE A 150 9.41 -5.47 -1.69
CA PHE A 150 9.21 -6.43 -2.77
C PHE A 150 10.36 -6.39 -3.77
N LEU A 151 10.56 -7.50 -4.47
CA LEU A 151 11.61 -7.63 -5.47
C LEU A 151 11.23 -8.60 -6.60
N CYS A 152 11.99 -8.54 -7.69
CA CYS A 152 12.14 -9.66 -8.62
C CYS A 152 13.32 -10.52 -8.15
N SER A 153 13.08 -11.79 -7.85
CA SER A 153 14.12 -12.70 -7.38
C SER A 153 14.87 -13.44 -8.51
N PHE A 154 14.53 -13.18 -9.77
CA PHE A 154 15.29 -13.67 -10.92
C PHE A 154 16.76 -13.18 -10.84
N PRO A 155 17.77 -14.01 -11.20
CA PRO A 155 19.17 -13.66 -11.04
C PRO A 155 19.56 -12.31 -11.63
N GLY A 156 20.17 -11.45 -10.81
CA GLY A 156 20.65 -10.12 -11.22
C GLY A 156 19.58 -9.00 -11.21
N HIS A 157 18.29 -9.32 -11.08
CA HIS A 157 17.23 -8.32 -11.20
C HIS A 157 16.97 -7.50 -9.93
N SER A 158 17.17 -8.07 -8.74
CA SER A 158 16.85 -7.45 -7.45
C SER A 158 17.56 -6.12 -7.18
N GLY A 159 18.64 -5.84 -7.88
CA GLY A 159 19.31 -4.54 -7.80
C GLY A 159 18.45 -3.38 -8.27
N MET A 160 17.68 -3.59 -9.34
CA MET A 160 16.85 -2.59 -10.00
C MET A 160 15.35 -2.84 -9.82
N MET A 161 14.91 -4.12 -9.91
CA MET A 161 13.52 -4.51 -9.80
C MET A 161 13.13 -4.76 -8.33
N LYS A 162 12.87 -3.68 -7.60
CA LYS A 162 12.45 -3.71 -6.18
C LYS A 162 11.65 -2.47 -5.82
N GLY A 163 10.95 -2.53 -4.71
CA GLY A 163 10.15 -1.41 -4.21
C GLY A 163 9.56 -1.68 -2.84
N HIS A 164 8.57 -0.87 -2.47
CA HIS A 164 7.89 -0.91 -1.20
C HIS A 164 6.40 -1.17 -1.38
N PHE A 165 5.91 -2.09 -0.57
CA PHE A 165 4.48 -2.35 -0.40
C PHE A 165 4.07 -1.75 0.95
N ILE A 166 3.23 -0.72 0.91
CA ILE A 166 2.80 0.04 2.08
C ILE A 166 1.40 -0.41 2.46
N VAL A 167 1.26 -0.85 3.70
CA VAL A 167 -0.02 -1.22 4.31
C VAL A 167 -0.40 -0.14 5.32
N GLU A 168 -1.52 0.54 5.08
CA GLU A 168 -2.05 1.64 5.90
C GLU A 168 -3.17 1.17 6.83
#